data_df64406b51eee917dba5be7e8664ecd8
#
_entry.id   df64406b51eee917dba5be7e8664ecd8
#
_cell.length_a   1.000
_cell.length_b   1.000
_cell.length_c   1.000
_cell.angle_alpha   90.00
_cell.angle_beta   90.00
_cell.angle_gamma   90.00
#
_symmetry.space_group_name_H-M   'P 1'
#
loop_
_entity.id
_entity.type
_entity.pdbx_description
1 polymer ?
#
loop_
_entity_poly.entity_id
_entity_poly.type
_entity_poly.pdbx_seq_one_letter_code
_entity_poly.pdbx_strand_id
1 'polypeptide(L)'
;THHPSSAASDVYKRQVLNAPMLKSTDGGKSFKRIRVPHGDNHGLWIDPNDNQRMINANDGGANISFNGGKSWSTQKNQPTAQFYRVITDNRFPYYVYAGQQDNSSVAVPSRTNGRGIDWSDWYRAAGCESAYIAFDPNDPVDLYGGCYQGLIEKLNIVTRKSRSIMAYEYLGLGSLPSDQKFRFNWNAPIFASPH
;
A
#
# COMPACT_ATOMS: atom_id res chain seq x y z
N THR A 1 9.84 19.14 -2.03
CA THR A 1 8.92 19.68 -3.04
C THR A 1 8.97 18.81 -4.28
N HIS A 2 7.98 17.92 -4.43
CA HIS A 2 7.84 17.15 -5.65
C HIS A 2 7.39 18.09 -6.78
N HIS A 3 8.21 18.23 -7.80
CA HIS A 3 7.80 18.93 -9.02
C HIS A 3 6.89 17.99 -9.83
N PRO A 4 5.66 18.37 -10.18
CA PRO A 4 4.83 17.58 -11.05
C PRO A 4 5.50 17.43 -12.42
N SER A 5 5.74 16.20 -12.86
CA SER A 5 6.19 15.96 -14.23
C SER A 5 5.00 16.01 -15.18
N SER A 6 5.11 16.70 -16.30
CA SER A 6 4.09 16.75 -17.33
C SER A 6 4.58 16.07 -18.60
N ALA A 7 3.87 15.05 -19.06
CA ALA A 7 4.09 14.44 -20.36
C ALA A 7 3.06 14.98 -21.37
N ALA A 8 3.51 15.44 -22.54
CA ALA A 8 2.66 15.94 -23.60
C ALA A 8 2.67 14.93 -24.74
N SER A 9 1.53 14.29 -25.02
CA SER A 9 1.35 13.43 -26.18
C SER A 9 0.65 14.11 -27.36
N ASP A 10 0.15 15.31 -27.13
CA ASP A 10 -0.58 16.12 -28.12
C ASP A 10 -0.61 17.57 -27.59
N VAL A 11 -0.68 18.57 -28.50
CA VAL A 11 -0.67 20.00 -28.15
C VAL A 11 -1.77 20.36 -27.15
N TYR A 12 -2.90 19.67 -27.19
CA TYR A 12 -4.06 19.91 -26.33
C TYR A 12 -4.21 18.93 -25.16
N LYS A 13 -3.38 17.88 -25.08
CA LYS A 13 -3.44 16.90 -24.01
C LYS A 13 -2.28 17.09 -23.04
N ARG A 14 -2.58 17.14 -21.77
CA ARG A 14 -1.60 17.28 -20.68
C ARG A 14 -1.93 16.28 -19.57
N GLN A 15 -0.91 15.70 -18.98
CA GLN A 15 -1.05 14.85 -17.81
C GLN A 15 -0.19 15.41 -16.68
N VAL A 16 -0.73 15.36 -15.48
CA VAL A 16 -0.05 15.78 -14.25
C VAL A 16 -0.03 14.58 -13.32
N LEU A 17 1.15 14.26 -12.84
CA LEU A 17 1.42 13.17 -11.92
C LEU A 17 1.59 13.71 -10.52
N ASN A 18 0.91 13.08 -9.60
CA ASN A 18 0.99 13.28 -8.17
C ASN A 18 0.27 12.09 -7.54
N ALA A 19 -0.14 12.17 -6.27
CA ALA A 19 -0.99 11.13 -5.66
C ALA A 19 -2.12 10.71 -6.63
N PRO A 20 -2.97 11.58 -7.21
CA PRO A 20 -3.80 11.24 -8.36
C PRO A 20 -3.07 11.48 -9.68
N MET A 21 -3.39 10.67 -10.69
CA MET A 21 -3.06 10.96 -12.09
C MET A 21 -4.18 11.80 -12.71
N LEU A 22 -3.83 12.93 -13.29
CA LEU A 22 -4.78 13.86 -13.90
C LEU A 22 -4.49 14.02 -15.40
N LYS A 23 -5.53 14.17 -16.21
CA LYS A 23 -5.46 14.39 -17.67
C LYS A 23 -6.31 15.57 -18.07
N SER A 24 -5.71 16.45 -18.87
CA SER A 24 -6.39 17.51 -19.62
C SER A 24 -6.49 17.15 -21.10
N THR A 25 -7.56 17.57 -21.75
CA THR A 25 -7.77 17.47 -23.20
C THR A 25 -8.05 18.83 -23.85
N ASP A 26 -7.91 19.93 -23.10
CA ASP A 26 -8.23 21.28 -23.48
C ASP A 26 -7.07 22.27 -23.25
N GLY A 27 -5.84 21.76 -23.34
CA GLY A 27 -4.63 22.57 -23.18
C GLY A 27 -4.31 22.95 -21.73
N GLY A 28 -4.86 22.21 -20.74
CA GLY A 28 -4.61 22.47 -19.31
C GLY A 28 -5.65 23.38 -18.66
N LYS A 29 -6.75 23.69 -19.34
CA LYS A 29 -7.82 24.53 -18.78
C LYS A 29 -8.69 23.77 -17.78
N SER A 30 -8.88 22.47 -18.01
CA SER A 30 -9.54 21.56 -17.08
C SER A 30 -8.80 20.22 -16.96
N PHE A 31 -8.99 19.53 -15.84
CA PHE A 31 -8.36 18.24 -15.57
C PHE A 31 -9.38 17.24 -15.07
N LYS A 32 -9.26 15.99 -15.56
CA LYS A 32 -10.05 14.85 -15.08
C LYS A 32 -9.11 13.80 -14.50
N ARG A 33 -9.52 13.17 -13.39
CA ARG A 33 -8.78 12.09 -12.79
C ARG A 33 -8.84 10.83 -13.67
N ILE A 34 -7.68 10.24 -13.93
CA ILE A 34 -7.55 8.89 -14.50
C ILE A 34 -7.40 7.93 -13.33
N ARG A 35 -8.17 6.84 -13.33
CA ARG A 35 -7.99 5.76 -12.37
C ARG A 35 -6.80 4.91 -12.81
N VAL A 36 -5.84 4.77 -11.92
CA VAL A 36 -4.69 3.88 -12.02
C VAL A 36 -4.74 2.86 -10.88
N PRO A 37 -4.07 1.72 -10.98
CA PRO A 37 -4.13 0.67 -9.96
C PRO A 37 -3.62 1.08 -8.59
N HIS A 38 -2.67 2.02 -8.52
CA HIS A 38 -2.13 2.57 -7.29
C HIS A 38 -1.96 4.09 -7.39
N GLY A 39 -1.93 4.78 -6.25
CA GLY A 39 -1.64 6.21 -6.16
C GLY A 39 -0.15 6.53 -6.25
N ASP A 40 0.18 7.76 -5.88
CA ASP A 40 1.56 8.26 -5.81
C ASP A 40 2.35 7.99 -7.09
N ASN A 41 1.89 8.67 -8.16
CA ASN A 41 2.40 8.47 -9.50
C ASN A 41 3.68 9.28 -9.70
N HIS A 42 4.78 8.61 -10.07
CA HIS A 42 6.11 9.20 -10.22
C HIS A 42 6.59 9.28 -11.65
N GLY A 43 6.10 8.43 -12.53
CA GLY A 43 6.52 8.41 -13.91
C GLY A 43 5.40 8.04 -14.88
N LEU A 44 5.42 8.67 -16.05
CA LEU A 44 4.55 8.35 -17.15
C LEU A 44 5.33 8.45 -18.46
N TRP A 45 5.39 7.35 -19.19
CA TRP A 45 5.83 7.34 -20.57
C TRP A 45 4.63 7.10 -21.49
N ILE A 46 4.58 7.85 -22.58
CA ILE A 46 3.58 7.73 -23.64
C ILE A 46 4.30 7.49 -24.93
N ASP A 47 3.89 6.46 -25.69
CA ASP A 47 4.47 6.16 -26.98
C ASP A 47 4.27 7.36 -27.93
N PRO A 48 5.35 7.92 -28.48
CA PRO A 48 5.24 9.07 -29.39
C PRO A 48 4.53 8.76 -30.70
N ASN A 49 4.45 7.48 -31.10
CA ASN A 49 3.79 7.04 -32.32
C ASN A 49 2.36 6.52 -32.09
N ASP A 50 2.03 6.16 -30.84
CA ASP A 50 0.70 5.66 -30.48
C ASP A 50 0.35 6.07 -29.04
N ASN A 51 -0.33 7.19 -28.89
CA ASN A 51 -0.70 7.74 -27.60
C ASN A 51 -1.70 6.88 -26.78
N GLN A 52 -2.15 5.74 -27.34
CA GLN A 52 -2.92 4.76 -26.59
C GLN A 52 -2.02 3.87 -25.73
N ARG A 53 -0.73 3.78 -26.06
CA ARG A 53 0.26 3.00 -25.33
C ARG A 53 0.95 3.88 -24.29
N MET A 54 0.86 3.45 -23.04
CA MET A 54 1.40 4.19 -21.90
C MET A 54 2.00 3.23 -20.87
N ILE A 55 3.04 3.69 -20.18
CA ILE A 55 3.58 3.05 -18.99
C ILE A 55 3.52 4.05 -17.85
N ASN A 56 2.89 3.67 -16.75
CA ASN A 56 2.85 4.45 -15.51
C ASN A 56 3.69 3.75 -14.45
N ALA A 57 4.49 4.52 -13.72
CA ALA A 57 5.21 4.09 -12.52
C ALA A 57 4.64 4.79 -11.30
N ASN A 58 4.37 4.02 -10.25
CA ASN A 58 3.81 4.49 -8.98
C ASN A 58 4.33 3.63 -7.82
N ASP A 59 3.94 3.96 -6.59
CA ASP A 59 4.44 3.26 -5.40
C ASP A 59 3.96 1.80 -5.28
N GLY A 60 2.99 1.39 -6.06
CA GLY A 60 2.59 -0.02 -6.20
C GLY A 60 3.35 -0.80 -7.28
N GLY A 61 4.16 -0.13 -8.10
CA GLY A 61 4.91 -0.74 -9.20
C GLY A 61 4.67 -0.06 -10.56
N ALA A 62 4.68 -0.82 -11.64
CA ALA A 62 4.46 -0.32 -12.99
C ALA A 62 3.19 -0.90 -13.62
N ASN A 63 2.54 -0.11 -14.47
CA ASN A 63 1.33 -0.48 -15.17
C ASN A 63 1.42 -0.10 -16.65
N ILE A 64 0.91 -0.94 -17.52
CA ILE A 64 0.83 -0.69 -18.95
C ILE A 64 -0.63 -0.48 -19.34
N SER A 65 -0.89 0.53 -20.18
CA SER A 65 -2.16 0.76 -20.85
C SER A 65 -1.98 0.71 -22.36
N PHE A 66 -2.95 0.12 -23.06
CA PHE A 66 -3.04 0.09 -24.52
C PHE A 66 -4.26 0.86 -25.05
N ASN A 67 -4.94 1.63 -24.19
CA ASN A 67 -6.18 2.32 -24.54
C ASN A 67 -6.26 3.74 -23.96
N GLY A 68 -5.11 4.41 -23.86
CA GLY A 68 -5.02 5.78 -23.42
C GLY A 68 -5.38 6.01 -21.96
N GLY A 69 -5.10 5.00 -21.09
CA GLY A 69 -5.34 5.05 -19.66
C GLY A 69 -6.77 4.70 -19.23
N LYS A 70 -7.59 4.12 -20.12
CA LYS A 70 -8.94 3.65 -19.76
C LYS A 70 -8.89 2.38 -18.90
N SER A 71 -7.91 1.53 -19.14
CA SER A 71 -7.59 0.37 -18.32
C SER A 71 -6.07 0.15 -18.25
N TRP A 72 -5.62 -0.60 -17.25
CA TRP A 72 -4.23 -0.82 -16.94
C TRP A 72 -3.97 -2.28 -16.58
N SER A 73 -2.74 -2.73 -16.81
CA SER A 73 -2.28 -4.04 -16.36
C SER A 73 -2.27 -4.15 -14.84
N THR A 74 -2.28 -5.39 -14.33
CA THR A 74 -2.13 -5.66 -12.89
C THR A 74 -0.72 -5.36 -12.39
N GLN A 75 -0.59 -5.11 -11.09
CA GLN A 75 0.68 -5.06 -10.34
C GLN A 75 0.94 -6.34 -9.53
N LYS A 76 -0.05 -7.23 -9.43
CA LYS A 76 0.03 -8.43 -8.57
C LYS A 76 1.04 -9.49 -9.04
N ASN A 77 1.62 -9.31 -10.21
CA ASN A 77 2.64 -10.18 -10.80
C ASN A 77 4.06 -9.60 -10.72
N GLN A 78 4.25 -8.51 -9.97
CA GLN A 78 5.55 -7.87 -9.79
C GLN A 78 6.16 -8.30 -8.45
N PRO A 79 7.30 -9.00 -8.43
CA PRO A 79 7.90 -9.55 -7.21
C PRO A 79 8.76 -8.51 -6.49
N THR A 80 8.21 -7.34 -6.21
CA THR A 80 8.90 -6.24 -5.55
C THR A 80 8.09 -5.77 -4.35
N ALA A 81 8.77 -5.55 -3.21
CA ALA A 81 8.16 -5.05 -1.99
C ALA A 81 9.23 -4.43 -1.08
N GLN A 82 8.82 -3.47 -0.27
CA GLN A 82 9.62 -2.93 0.82
C GLN A 82 8.95 -3.26 2.14
N PHE A 83 9.56 -4.15 2.91
CA PHE A 83 9.07 -4.54 4.22
C PHE A 83 9.85 -3.85 5.34
N TYR A 84 9.14 -3.46 6.41
CA TYR A 84 9.75 -2.80 7.56
C TYR A 84 10.23 -3.78 8.62
N ARG A 85 9.28 -4.48 9.25
CA ARG A 85 9.54 -5.43 10.34
C ARG A 85 8.91 -6.77 10.01
N VAL A 86 9.67 -7.82 10.24
CA VAL A 86 9.26 -9.20 9.94
C VAL A 86 9.22 -9.97 11.25
N ILE A 87 8.09 -10.64 11.50
CA ILE A 87 7.92 -11.61 12.58
C ILE A 87 7.30 -12.89 12.05
N THR A 88 7.41 -13.97 12.82
CA THR A 88 6.79 -15.27 12.51
C THR A 88 5.94 -15.74 13.68
N ASP A 89 4.87 -16.47 13.39
CA ASP A 89 4.11 -17.19 14.42
C ASP A 89 4.68 -18.60 14.69
N ASN A 90 4.07 -19.32 15.65
CA ASN A 90 4.49 -20.65 16.09
C ASN A 90 3.70 -21.80 15.43
N ARG A 91 2.87 -21.51 14.42
CA ARG A 91 2.11 -22.55 13.69
C ARG A 91 3.02 -23.41 12.82
N PHE A 92 2.51 -24.51 12.35
CA PHE A 92 3.18 -25.30 11.32
C PHE A 92 2.22 -25.59 10.16
N PRO A 93 2.50 -25.14 8.94
CA PRO A 93 3.56 -24.19 8.58
C PRO A 93 3.38 -22.85 9.31
N TYR A 94 4.47 -22.22 9.70
CA TYR A 94 4.40 -20.89 10.29
C TYR A 94 4.09 -19.83 9.22
N TYR A 95 3.56 -18.71 9.65
CA TYR A 95 3.36 -17.54 8.80
C TYR A 95 4.41 -16.48 9.09
N VAL A 96 4.76 -15.74 8.05
CA VAL A 96 5.62 -14.56 8.11
C VAL A 96 4.73 -13.34 7.97
N TYR A 97 4.92 -12.35 8.83
CA TYR A 97 4.12 -11.12 8.86
C TYR A 97 5.00 -9.89 8.72
N ALA A 98 4.54 -8.91 7.95
CA ALA A 98 5.24 -7.63 7.81
C ALA A 98 4.30 -6.51 7.34
N GLY A 99 4.62 -5.28 7.71
CA GLY A 99 4.11 -4.08 7.05
C GLY A 99 4.89 -3.82 5.77
N GLN A 100 4.19 -3.53 4.67
CA GLN A 100 4.75 -3.26 3.36
C GLN A 100 4.50 -1.79 3.01
N GLN A 101 5.57 -1.03 2.82
CA GLN A 101 5.47 0.38 2.45
C GLN A 101 4.53 0.57 1.27
N ASP A 102 3.61 1.52 1.39
CA ASP A 102 2.58 1.92 0.42
C ASP A 102 1.54 0.84 0.06
N ASN A 103 1.69 -0.39 0.60
CA ASN A 103 0.87 -1.54 0.21
C ASN A 103 0.25 -2.32 1.39
N SER A 104 0.01 -1.65 2.53
CA SER A 104 -0.62 -2.27 3.70
C SER A 104 0.30 -3.26 4.45
N SER A 105 -0.23 -4.34 4.96
CA SER A 105 0.50 -5.39 5.68
C SER A 105 0.17 -6.76 5.10
N VAL A 106 1.05 -7.72 5.29
CA VAL A 106 0.91 -9.05 4.68
C VAL A 106 1.18 -10.17 5.69
N ALA A 107 0.48 -11.28 5.52
CA ALA A 107 0.73 -12.56 6.16
C ALA A 107 0.95 -13.62 5.07
N VAL A 108 2.12 -14.23 5.05
CA VAL A 108 2.55 -15.19 4.02
C VAL A 108 2.92 -16.50 4.68
N PRO A 109 2.38 -17.66 4.25
CA PRO A 109 2.79 -18.94 4.81
C PRO A 109 4.24 -19.25 4.44
N SER A 110 4.97 -19.92 5.33
CA SER A 110 6.36 -20.34 5.07
C SER A 110 6.45 -21.42 3.99
N ARG A 111 5.37 -22.16 3.77
CA ARG A 111 5.24 -23.18 2.72
C ARG A 111 3.78 -23.46 2.42
N THR A 112 3.54 -24.02 1.23
CA THR A 112 2.23 -24.52 0.79
C THR A 112 2.34 -25.97 0.37
N ASN A 113 1.22 -26.63 0.10
CA ASN A 113 1.18 -27.96 -0.50
C ASN A 113 1.39 -27.91 -2.02
N GLY A 114 1.47 -26.72 -2.61
CA GLY A 114 1.73 -26.50 -4.03
C GLY A 114 3.22 -26.44 -4.37
N ARG A 115 3.52 -26.06 -5.61
CA ARG A 115 4.91 -25.91 -6.11
C ARG A 115 5.61 -24.64 -5.60
N GLY A 116 4.86 -23.73 -4.99
CA GLY A 116 5.36 -22.44 -4.49
C GLY A 116 4.29 -21.70 -3.72
N ILE A 117 4.58 -20.46 -3.41
CA ILE A 117 3.67 -19.53 -2.74
C ILE A 117 3.24 -18.51 -3.79
N ASP A 118 1.94 -18.34 -3.96
CA ASP A 118 1.37 -17.36 -4.87
C ASP A 118 0.39 -16.41 -4.17
N TRP A 119 -0.22 -15.50 -4.92
CA TRP A 119 -1.11 -14.47 -4.38
C TRP A 119 -2.36 -15.02 -3.68
N SER A 120 -2.75 -16.26 -3.91
CA SER A 120 -3.90 -16.90 -3.24
C SER A 120 -3.55 -17.45 -1.85
N ASP A 121 -2.27 -17.62 -1.56
CA ASP A 121 -1.78 -18.20 -0.31
C ASP A 121 -1.59 -17.18 0.80
N TRP A 122 -1.43 -15.91 0.47
CA TRP A 122 -1.22 -14.84 1.44
C TRP A 122 -2.45 -13.93 1.58
N TYR A 123 -2.51 -13.19 2.66
CA TYR A 123 -3.60 -12.27 2.94
C TYR A 123 -3.11 -11.01 3.63
N ARG A 124 -3.93 -9.94 3.58
CA ARG A 124 -3.69 -8.74 4.36
C ARG A 124 -3.74 -9.08 5.84
N ALA A 125 -2.66 -8.78 6.56
CA ALA A 125 -2.60 -8.89 8.02
C ALA A 125 -3.25 -7.67 8.71
N ALA A 126 -3.09 -7.54 10.02
CA ALA A 126 -3.55 -6.37 10.77
C ALA A 126 -2.65 -5.16 10.54
N GLY A 127 -3.17 -3.96 10.78
CA GLY A 127 -2.44 -2.72 10.67
C GLY A 127 -2.31 -2.18 9.25
N CYS A 128 -1.29 -1.37 9.00
CA CYS A 128 -1.05 -0.76 7.71
C CYS A 128 0.41 -0.91 7.26
N GLU A 129 0.83 -0.12 6.30
CA GLU A 129 2.16 -0.17 5.68
C GLU A 129 3.33 -0.07 6.68
N SER A 130 3.17 0.72 7.74
CA SER A 130 4.18 0.89 8.79
C SER A 130 4.06 -0.11 9.95
N ALA A 131 3.30 -1.19 9.78
CA ALA A 131 2.92 -2.07 10.86
C ALA A 131 4.10 -2.77 11.54
N TYR A 132 4.09 -2.71 12.87
CA TYR A 132 4.51 -3.83 13.70
C TYR A 132 3.33 -4.76 13.87
N ILE A 133 3.56 -6.06 13.80
CA ILE A 133 2.54 -7.08 14.05
C ILE A 133 2.84 -7.77 15.39
N ALA A 134 1.80 -8.02 16.15
CA ALA A 134 1.88 -8.79 17.40
C ALA A 134 0.72 -9.79 17.48
N PHE A 135 0.89 -10.84 18.24
CA PHE A 135 -0.13 -11.86 18.52
C PHE A 135 0.23 -12.57 19.82
N ASP A 136 -0.75 -13.23 20.42
CA ASP A 136 -0.49 -14.16 21.53
C ASP A 136 0.25 -15.39 20.96
N PRO A 137 1.48 -15.70 21.42
CA PRO A 137 2.23 -16.85 20.91
C PRO A 137 1.56 -18.20 21.17
N ASN A 138 0.64 -18.29 22.14
CA ASN A 138 -0.11 -19.50 22.46
C ASN A 138 -1.43 -19.61 21.68
N ASP A 139 -1.98 -18.47 21.23
CA ASP A 139 -3.22 -18.42 20.44
C ASP A 139 -3.14 -17.29 19.39
N PRO A 140 -2.54 -17.54 18.22
CA PRO A 140 -2.37 -16.52 17.18
C PRO A 140 -3.62 -16.28 16.34
N VAL A 141 -4.82 -16.54 16.87
CA VAL A 141 -6.09 -16.28 16.16
C VAL A 141 -6.35 -14.79 15.99
N ASP A 142 -5.94 -13.99 16.96
CA ASP A 142 -6.07 -12.55 16.91
C ASP A 142 -4.70 -11.91 16.64
N LEU A 143 -4.58 -11.24 15.48
CA LEU A 143 -3.43 -10.43 15.12
C LEU A 143 -3.67 -8.97 15.52
N TYR A 144 -2.64 -8.31 16.02
CA TYR A 144 -2.61 -6.90 16.33
C TYR A 144 -1.59 -6.24 15.41
N GLY A 145 -2.00 -5.25 14.65
CA GLY A 145 -1.13 -4.54 13.73
C GLY A 145 -1.12 -3.04 13.99
N GLY A 146 0.07 -2.47 14.11
CA GLY A 146 0.25 -1.04 14.23
C GLY A 146 0.04 -0.31 12.89
N CYS A 147 -0.09 1.00 12.99
CA CYS A 147 -0.07 1.91 11.87
C CYS A 147 0.57 3.23 12.33
N TYR A 148 0.76 4.17 11.42
CA TYR A 148 1.32 5.47 11.78
C TYR A 148 0.47 6.15 12.86
N GLN A 149 1.13 6.98 13.68
CA GLN A 149 0.55 7.72 14.80
C GLN A 149 -0.06 6.85 15.91
N GLY A 150 0.45 5.62 16.06
CA GLY A 150 0.07 4.70 17.13
C GLY A 150 -1.31 4.07 16.95
N LEU A 151 -1.91 4.15 15.76
CA LEU A 151 -3.12 3.40 15.46
C LEU A 151 -2.85 1.90 15.59
N ILE A 152 -3.80 1.17 16.17
CA ILE A 152 -3.73 -0.29 16.33
C ILE A 152 -5.02 -0.91 15.83
N GLU A 153 -4.87 -1.87 14.92
CA GLU A 153 -5.96 -2.70 14.41
C GLU A 153 -5.83 -4.12 14.99
N LYS A 154 -6.95 -4.69 15.41
CA LYS A 154 -7.09 -6.12 15.72
C LYS A 154 -7.77 -6.81 14.55
N LEU A 155 -7.19 -7.90 14.05
CA LEU A 155 -7.75 -8.77 13.01
C LEU A 155 -7.91 -10.19 13.55
N ASN A 156 -9.10 -10.74 13.45
CA ASN A 156 -9.31 -12.17 13.69
C ASN A 156 -9.05 -12.94 12.40
N ILE A 157 -8.08 -13.85 12.39
CA ILE A 157 -7.63 -14.55 11.17
C ILE A 157 -8.64 -15.60 10.67
N VAL A 158 -9.54 -16.07 11.51
CA VAL A 158 -10.57 -17.04 11.14
C VAL A 158 -11.75 -16.35 10.45
N THR A 159 -12.29 -15.32 11.10
CA THR A 159 -13.47 -14.58 10.59
C THR A 159 -13.13 -13.51 9.58
N ARG A 160 -11.84 -13.13 9.47
CA ARG A 160 -11.33 -12.02 8.67
C ARG A 160 -11.93 -10.66 9.03
N LYS A 161 -12.50 -10.54 10.21
CA LYS A 161 -13.03 -9.27 10.74
C LYS A 161 -11.96 -8.50 11.47
N SER A 162 -11.89 -7.21 11.20
CA SER A 162 -10.97 -6.30 11.88
C SER A 162 -11.71 -5.16 12.58
N ARG A 163 -11.05 -4.56 13.58
CA ARG A 163 -11.53 -3.35 14.27
C ARG A 163 -10.34 -2.56 14.81
N SER A 164 -10.52 -1.24 14.90
CA SER A 164 -9.62 -0.40 15.69
C SER A 164 -9.75 -0.72 17.18
N ILE A 165 -8.63 -0.78 17.87
CA ILE A 165 -8.57 -0.97 19.33
C ILE A 165 -7.72 0.10 20.01
N MET A 166 -7.43 1.17 19.32
CA MET A 166 -6.67 2.29 19.87
C MET A 166 -7.45 2.94 21.02
N ALA A 167 -6.79 3.11 22.16
CA ALA A 167 -7.41 3.74 23.34
C ALA A 167 -7.80 5.20 23.11
N TYR A 168 -7.05 5.90 22.24
CA TYR A 168 -7.30 7.28 21.85
C TYR A 168 -7.22 7.37 20.33
N GLU A 169 -8.35 7.36 19.67
CA GLU A 169 -8.42 7.50 18.21
C GLU A 169 -8.12 8.95 17.83
N TYR A 170 -6.85 9.25 17.62
CA TYR A 170 -6.38 10.54 17.16
C TYR A 170 -5.44 10.36 15.98
N LEU A 171 -5.87 10.80 14.81
CA LEU A 171 -5.08 10.82 13.60
C LEU A 171 -4.79 12.28 13.21
N GLY A 172 -3.60 12.74 13.53
CA GLY A 172 -3.14 14.11 13.25
C GLY A 172 -2.27 14.21 11.99
N LEU A 173 -2.48 13.36 10.98
CA LEU A 173 -1.75 13.44 9.71
C LEU A 173 -1.99 14.82 9.05
N GLY A 174 -0.89 15.50 8.70
CA GLY A 174 -0.92 16.86 8.16
C GLY A 174 -0.94 17.97 9.21
N SER A 175 -1.10 17.66 10.50
CA SER A 175 -0.95 18.63 11.56
C SER A 175 0.51 18.97 11.82
N LEU A 176 0.77 20.18 12.34
CA LEU A 176 2.11 20.53 12.79
C LEU A 176 2.53 19.64 13.97
N PRO A 177 3.81 19.28 14.11
CA PRO A 177 4.28 18.47 15.23
C PRO A 177 3.97 19.10 16.61
N SER A 178 3.92 20.44 16.70
CA SER A 178 3.52 21.18 17.90
C SER A 178 2.08 20.93 18.33
N ASP A 179 1.20 20.64 17.38
CA ASP A 179 -0.24 20.53 17.61
C ASP A 179 -0.66 19.08 17.92
N GLN A 180 0.27 18.13 17.76
CA GLN A 180 0.02 16.73 18.03
C GLN A 180 0.03 16.44 19.54
N LYS A 181 -1.05 15.87 20.05
CA LYS A 181 -1.17 15.46 21.45
C LYS A 181 -0.17 14.37 21.83
N PHE A 182 0.04 13.39 20.92
CA PHE A 182 0.99 12.30 21.08
C PHE A 182 1.91 12.25 19.86
N ARG A 183 3.17 11.88 20.08
CA ARG A 183 4.17 11.74 19.04
C ARG A 183 4.58 10.29 18.93
N PHE A 184 4.44 9.72 17.73
CA PHE A 184 4.80 8.36 17.43
C PHE A 184 5.81 8.34 16.28
N ASN A 185 6.69 7.37 16.30
CA ASN A 185 7.49 7.04 15.11
C ASN A 185 6.59 6.48 14.02
N TRP A 186 7.05 6.55 12.77
CA TRP A 186 6.38 5.95 11.62
C TRP A 186 6.06 4.47 11.88
N ASN A 187 7.06 3.70 12.34
CA ASN A 187 6.90 2.33 12.81
C ASN A 187 6.83 2.31 14.35
N ALA A 188 5.68 2.62 14.92
CA ALA A 188 5.48 2.53 16.37
C ALA A 188 5.46 1.06 16.80
N PRO A 189 6.36 0.62 17.69
CA PRO A 189 6.44 -0.77 18.10
C PRO A 189 5.25 -1.19 18.97
N ILE A 190 4.73 -2.39 18.67
CA ILE A 190 3.77 -3.09 19.52
C ILE A 190 4.28 -4.52 19.75
N PHE A 191 3.96 -5.10 20.88
CA PHE A 191 4.28 -6.50 21.19
C PHE A 191 3.25 -7.05 22.20
N ALA A 192 3.06 -8.37 22.16
CA ALA A 192 2.23 -9.05 23.15
C ALA A 192 3.05 -9.32 24.42
N SER A 193 2.44 -9.07 25.58
CA SER A 193 3.05 -9.47 26.85
C SER A 193 3.08 -10.99 26.98
N PRO A 194 4.15 -11.59 27.49
CA PRO A 194 4.20 -13.02 27.78
C PRO A 194 3.44 -13.42 29.05
N HIS A 195 2.84 -12.45 29.76
CA HIS A 195 2.13 -12.60 31.01
C HIS A 195 0.65 -12.27 30.90
#